data_bd67b6f8194272d65281623611d610e0
#
_entry.id   bd67b6f8194272d65281623611d610e0
#
_cell.length_a   1.000
_cell.length_b   1.000
_cell.length_c   1.000
_cell.angle_alpha   90.00
_cell.angle_beta   90.00
_cell.angle_gamma   90.00
#
_symmetry.space_group_name_H-M   'P 1'
#
loop_
_entity.id
_entity.type
_entity.pdbx_description
1 polymer ?
#
loop_
_entity_poly.entity_id
_entity_poly.type
_entity_poly.pdbx_seq_one_letter_code
_entity_poly.pdbx_strand_id
1 'polypeptide(L)'
;MKFISWNVNGLRACVQKGFLDFFNSIDADFFCIQESKLQAGQIDLDLPGYHQYWNYAEKKGYSGTAIFTKHEPLSVSYGIGIPEHDHEGRVITLEYDAFYLVTCYTPNSQNELARLPYRMQWEEDFLAFLKRLDEVKPVIVCGDLNVAHEEIDLKNPKTNRKNAGFSLSLIHI
;
A
#
# COMPACT_ATOMS: atom_id res chain seq x y z
N MET A 1 10.49 13.89 11.01
CA MET A 1 9.63 13.44 9.91
C MET A 1 8.50 12.60 10.48
N LYS A 2 7.27 12.84 10.04
CA LYS A 2 6.07 12.12 10.47
C LYS A 2 5.54 11.33 9.28
N PHE A 3 5.42 10.01 9.42
CA PHE A 3 4.90 9.09 8.42
C PHE A 3 3.56 8.56 8.87
N ILE A 4 2.59 8.53 7.98
CA ILE A 4 1.26 7.93 8.18
C ILE A 4 1.03 6.91 7.08
N SER A 5 0.46 5.78 7.46
CA SER A 5 -0.03 4.76 6.53
C SER A 5 -1.46 4.39 6.91
N TRP A 6 -2.38 4.42 5.94
CA TRP A 6 -3.80 4.17 6.20
C TRP A 6 -4.50 3.48 5.01
N ASN A 7 -5.01 2.27 5.24
CA ASN A 7 -5.97 1.67 4.32
C ASN A 7 -7.33 2.37 4.48
N VAL A 8 -7.72 3.16 3.48
CA VAL A 8 -8.93 3.99 3.51
C VAL A 8 -10.19 3.25 3.04
N ASN A 9 -10.04 2.06 2.49
CA ASN A 9 -11.14 1.23 1.96
C ASN A 9 -12.14 2.01 1.09
N GLY A 10 -11.59 2.79 0.15
CA GLY A 10 -12.35 3.67 -0.75
C GLY A 10 -12.32 5.13 -0.33
N LEU A 11 -11.43 5.90 -0.97
CA LEU A 11 -11.13 7.28 -0.58
C LEU A 11 -12.33 8.22 -0.71
N ARG A 12 -13.19 8.07 -1.73
CA ARG A 12 -14.39 8.93 -1.87
C ARG A 12 -15.29 8.89 -0.64
N ALA A 13 -15.55 7.68 -0.13
CA ALA A 13 -16.36 7.52 1.08
C ALA A 13 -15.62 8.04 2.33
N CYS A 14 -14.29 7.90 2.37
CA CYS A 14 -13.46 8.39 3.45
C CYS A 14 -13.45 9.93 3.51
N VAL A 15 -13.38 10.59 2.35
CA VAL A 15 -13.46 12.06 2.25
C VAL A 15 -14.79 12.59 2.80
N GLN A 16 -15.90 11.93 2.47
CA GLN A 16 -17.22 12.31 3.01
C GLN A 16 -17.35 12.13 4.54
N LYS A 17 -16.44 11.35 5.14
CA LYS A 17 -16.41 11.07 6.58
C LYS A 17 -15.34 11.85 7.34
N GLY A 18 -14.77 12.91 6.74
CA GLY A 18 -13.81 13.79 7.42
C GLY A 18 -12.34 13.44 7.17
N PHE A 19 -12.01 12.77 6.07
CA PHE A 19 -10.61 12.51 5.71
C PHE A 19 -9.74 13.77 5.70
N LEU A 20 -10.25 14.87 5.11
CA LEU A 20 -9.49 16.12 5.01
C LEU A 20 -9.23 16.76 6.37
N ASP A 21 -10.21 16.72 7.28
CA ASP A 21 -10.05 17.24 8.64
C ASP A 21 -8.96 16.46 9.40
N PHE A 22 -9.01 15.13 9.29
CA PHE A 22 -7.99 14.28 9.87
C PHE A 22 -6.61 14.52 9.23
N PHE A 23 -6.52 14.53 7.90
CA PHE A 23 -5.30 14.78 7.15
C PHE A 23 -4.63 16.08 7.59
N ASN A 24 -5.39 17.18 7.63
CA ASN A 24 -4.91 18.50 8.02
C ASN A 24 -4.48 18.53 9.51
N SER A 25 -5.23 17.86 10.39
CA SER A 25 -4.91 17.82 11.83
C SER A 25 -3.62 17.08 12.12
N ILE A 26 -3.31 16.05 11.34
CA ILE A 26 -2.11 15.26 11.50
C ILE A 26 -0.88 15.98 10.97
N ASP A 27 -1.01 16.72 9.90
CA ASP A 27 0.07 17.49 9.27
C ASP A 27 1.35 16.65 9.08
N ALA A 28 1.21 15.50 8.43
CA ALA A 28 2.31 14.55 8.22
C ALA A 28 3.29 15.03 7.14
N ASP A 29 4.55 14.64 7.23
CA ASP A 29 5.52 14.84 6.14
C ASP A 29 5.22 13.90 4.97
N PHE A 30 4.79 12.67 5.29
CA PHE A 30 4.42 11.61 4.35
C PHE A 30 3.10 10.96 4.77
N PHE A 31 2.14 10.95 3.88
CA PHE A 31 0.84 10.32 4.12
C PHE A 31 0.56 9.32 3.00
N CYS A 32 0.65 8.03 3.32
CA CYS A 32 0.47 6.93 2.39
C CYS A 32 -0.93 6.32 2.57
N ILE A 33 -1.65 6.14 1.48
CA ILE A 33 -2.96 5.47 1.51
C ILE A 33 -2.96 4.22 0.65
N GLN A 34 -3.72 3.23 1.10
CA GLN A 34 -3.98 2.00 0.39
C GLN A 34 -5.48 1.83 0.18
N GLU A 35 -5.83 1.10 -0.85
CA GLU A 35 -7.21 0.80 -1.22
C GLU A 35 -8.04 2.06 -1.55
N SER A 36 -7.46 2.94 -2.36
CA SER A 36 -8.13 4.18 -2.80
C SER A 36 -9.41 3.91 -3.59
N LYS A 37 -9.46 2.80 -4.35
CA LYS A 37 -10.58 2.37 -5.22
C LYS A 37 -10.97 3.42 -6.25
N LEU A 38 -9.98 4.19 -6.74
CA LEU A 38 -10.17 5.29 -7.67
C LEU A 38 -9.60 4.99 -9.05
N GLN A 39 -10.07 5.79 -10.00
CA GLN A 39 -9.47 6.00 -11.31
C GLN A 39 -9.09 7.47 -11.45
N ALA A 40 -8.19 7.77 -12.37
CA ALA A 40 -7.79 9.14 -12.65
C ALA A 40 -9.00 10.05 -12.92
N GLY A 41 -8.99 11.24 -12.32
CA GLY A 41 -10.06 12.24 -12.49
C GLY A 41 -11.36 11.97 -11.72
N GLN A 42 -11.44 10.93 -10.88
CA GLN A 42 -12.65 10.66 -10.07
C GLN A 42 -12.73 11.46 -8.78
N ILE A 43 -11.64 12.05 -8.34
CA ILE A 43 -11.56 12.95 -7.19
C ILE A 43 -10.53 14.02 -7.49
N ASP A 44 -10.79 15.20 -6.98
CA ASP A 44 -9.84 16.31 -6.92
C ASP A 44 -9.66 16.66 -5.44
N LEU A 45 -8.46 16.46 -4.90
CA LEU A 45 -8.12 16.80 -3.53
C LEU A 45 -7.24 18.04 -3.52
N ASP A 46 -7.75 19.11 -2.95
CA ASP A 46 -6.95 20.29 -2.65
C ASP A 46 -6.14 20.04 -1.38
N LEU A 47 -4.84 19.75 -1.56
CA LEU A 47 -3.88 19.48 -0.48
C LEU A 47 -2.71 20.48 -0.61
N PRO A 48 -2.89 21.73 -0.20
CA PRO A 48 -1.88 22.75 -0.37
C PRO A 48 -0.57 22.40 0.35
N GLY A 49 0.54 22.54 -0.36
CA GLY A 49 1.88 22.18 0.15
C GLY A 49 2.24 20.69 0.06
N TYR A 50 1.40 19.89 -0.59
CA TYR A 50 1.68 18.46 -0.81
C TYR A 50 1.79 18.12 -2.29
N HIS A 51 2.83 17.39 -2.64
CA HIS A 51 2.93 16.63 -3.89
C HIS A 51 2.07 15.38 -3.77
N GLN A 52 1.38 14.98 -4.85
CA GLN A 52 0.45 13.85 -4.86
C GLN A 52 0.89 12.84 -5.92
N TYR A 53 1.08 11.59 -5.52
CA TYR A 53 1.46 10.48 -6.37
C TYR A 53 0.42 9.37 -6.28
N TRP A 54 -0.17 8.98 -7.41
CA TRP A 54 -1.29 8.07 -7.48
C TRP A 54 -0.97 6.88 -8.37
N ASN A 55 -1.25 5.68 -7.89
CA ASN A 55 -1.20 4.45 -8.67
C ASN A 55 -2.58 3.80 -8.68
N TYR A 56 -3.19 3.74 -9.86
CA TYR A 56 -4.55 3.22 -10.03
C TYR A 56 -4.52 1.80 -10.58
N ALA A 57 -5.45 0.96 -10.13
CA ALA A 57 -5.66 -0.32 -10.77
C ALA A 57 -6.36 -0.14 -12.13
N GLU A 58 -6.10 -1.01 -13.09
CA GLU A 58 -6.86 -1.06 -14.35
C GLU A 58 -8.33 -1.38 -14.09
N LYS A 59 -8.60 -2.26 -13.14
CA LYS A 59 -9.95 -2.62 -12.72
C LYS A 59 -10.58 -1.49 -11.90
N LYS A 60 -11.71 -0.96 -12.38
CA LYS A 60 -12.46 0.12 -11.71
C LYS A 60 -12.96 -0.27 -10.33
N GLY A 61 -12.82 0.65 -9.37
CA GLY A 61 -13.31 0.48 -8.00
C GLY A 61 -12.54 -0.57 -7.19
N TYR A 62 -11.30 -0.85 -7.55
CA TYR A 62 -10.47 -1.89 -6.96
C TYR A 62 -9.08 -1.37 -6.61
N SER A 63 -8.48 -1.88 -5.51
CA SER A 63 -7.09 -1.59 -5.12
C SER A 63 -6.72 -0.09 -5.17
N GLY A 64 -5.53 0.24 -5.66
CA GLY A 64 -5.02 1.59 -5.81
C GLY A 64 -4.35 2.12 -4.55
N THR A 65 -3.21 2.79 -4.74
CA THR A 65 -2.42 3.43 -3.68
C THR A 65 -2.17 4.90 -4.01
N ALA A 66 -1.87 5.70 -3.00
CA ALA A 66 -1.34 7.05 -3.20
C ALA A 66 -0.39 7.45 -2.09
N ILE A 67 0.51 8.40 -2.40
CA ILE A 67 1.36 9.07 -1.43
C ILE A 67 1.17 10.58 -1.57
N PHE A 68 0.93 11.24 -0.44
CA PHE A 68 0.94 12.70 -0.31
C PHE A 68 2.16 13.08 0.53
N THR A 69 3.00 13.98 0.02
CA THR A 69 4.25 14.35 0.67
C THR A 69 4.56 15.84 0.55
N LYS A 70 5.10 16.44 1.61
CA LYS A 70 5.60 17.82 1.60
C LYS A 70 6.96 17.94 0.89
N HIS A 71 7.63 16.83 0.66
CA HIS A 71 8.99 16.78 0.10
C HIS A 71 8.94 16.26 -1.34
N GLU A 72 9.50 16.99 -2.27
CA GLU A 72 9.63 16.54 -3.65
C GLU A 72 10.67 15.42 -3.74
N PRO A 73 10.31 14.22 -4.27
CA PRO A 73 11.25 13.12 -4.43
C PRO A 73 12.18 13.32 -5.62
N LEU A 74 13.34 12.68 -5.60
CA LEU A 74 14.28 12.63 -6.74
C LEU A 74 13.69 11.85 -7.91
N SER A 75 12.98 10.77 -7.61
CA SER A 75 12.28 9.95 -8.61
C SER A 75 11.04 9.28 -8.02
N VAL A 76 10.13 8.88 -8.90
CA VAL A 76 8.90 8.15 -8.57
C VAL A 76 8.80 6.93 -9.47
N SER A 77 8.53 5.77 -8.89
CA SER A 77 8.20 4.57 -9.66
C SER A 77 6.90 3.92 -9.18
N TYR A 78 6.23 3.25 -10.09
CA TYR A 78 4.96 2.59 -9.87
C TYR A 78 5.09 1.10 -10.17
N GLY A 79 4.59 0.26 -9.26
CA GLY A 79 4.77 -1.19 -9.34
C GLY A 79 6.16 -1.65 -8.89
N ILE A 80 6.48 -2.90 -9.21
CA ILE A 80 7.75 -3.56 -8.88
C ILE A 80 8.58 -3.93 -10.12
N GLY A 81 8.10 -3.54 -11.31
CA GLY A 81 8.72 -3.82 -12.60
C GLY A 81 8.35 -5.19 -13.17
N ILE A 82 7.26 -5.79 -12.70
CA ILE A 82 6.72 -7.07 -13.18
C ILE A 82 5.29 -6.84 -13.68
N PRO A 83 5.04 -6.91 -15.01
CA PRO A 83 3.74 -6.58 -15.59
C PRO A 83 2.55 -7.34 -14.98
N GLU A 84 2.76 -8.60 -14.59
CA GLU A 84 1.73 -9.41 -13.93
C GLU A 84 1.27 -8.81 -12.59
N HIS A 85 2.13 -8.06 -11.90
CA HIS A 85 1.85 -7.45 -10.60
C HIS A 85 1.45 -5.99 -10.68
N ASP A 86 1.86 -5.29 -11.74
CA ASP A 86 1.82 -3.83 -11.78
C ASP A 86 0.49 -3.24 -12.26
N HIS A 87 -0.44 -4.07 -12.77
CA HIS A 87 -1.75 -3.63 -13.27
C HIS A 87 -2.81 -3.37 -12.17
N GLU A 88 -2.50 -3.71 -10.90
CA GLU A 88 -3.46 -3.55 -9.79
C GLU A 88 -3.19 -2.29 -8.93
N GLY A 89 -2.22 -1.43 -9.29
CA GLY A 89 -1.96 -0.15 -8.59
C GLY A 89 -1.53 -0.31 -7.14
N ARG A 90 -0.65 -1.29 -6.83
CA ARG A 90 -0.37 -1.74 -5.47
C ARG A 90 0.84 -1.11 -4.82
N VAL A 91 1.81 -0.64 -5.60
CA VAL A 91 3.10 -0.16 -5.08
C VAL A 91 3.45 1.19 -5.67
N ILE A 92 3.86 2.14 -4.82
CA ILE A 92 4.52 3.39 -5.20
C ILE A 92 5.83 3.45 -4.44
N THR A 93 6.91 3.79 -5.13
CA THR A 93 8.21 4.06 -4.53
C THR A 93 8.61 5.50 -4.81
N LEU A 94 8.92 6.25 -3.77
CA LEU A 94 9.53 7.56 -3.84
C LEU A 94 10.99 7.47 -3.43
N GLU A 95 11.88 8.04 -4.22
CA GLU A 95 13.31 8.12 -3.93
C GLU A 95 13.67 9.47 -3.33
N TYR A 96 14.40 9.44 -2.23
CA TYR A 96 15.02 10.59 -1.60
C TYR A 96 16.54 10.38 -1.49
N ASP A 97 17.30 11.43 -1.15
CA ASP A 97 18.76 11.33 -1.00
C ASP A 97 19.17 10.23 0.00
N ALA A 98 18.46 10.15 1.13
CA ALA A 98 18.84 9.29 2.26
C ALA A 98 18.08 7.96 2.34
N PHE A 99 16.96 7.79 1.61
CA PHE A 99 16.12 6.59 1.71
C PHE A 99 15.16 6.46 0.53
N TYR A 100 14.62 5.25 0.36
CA TYR A 100 13.41 5.01 -0.42
C TYR A 100 12.19 4.93 0.50
N LEU A 101 11.06 5.53 0.10
CA LEU A 101 9.76 5.31 0.73
C LEU A 101 8.90 4.46 -0.20
N VAL A 102 8.50 3.29 0.28
CA VAL A 102 7.64 2.36 -0.46
C VAL A 102 6.30 2.23 0.27
N THR A 103 5.19 2.58 -0.39
CA THR A 103 3.86 2.18 0.08
C THR A 103 3.38 0.97 -0.70
N CYS A 104 2.77 0.04 0.01
CA CYS A 104 2.30 -1.21 -0.57
C CYS A 104 0.88 -1.55 -0.10
N TYR A 105 0.06 -2.06 -1.02
CA TYR A 105 -1.19 -2.76 -0.74
C TYR A 105 -1.08 -4.17 -1.28
N THR A 106 -0.67 -5.12 -0.43
CA THR A 106 -0.40 -6.48 -0.87
C THR A 106 -1.67 -7.20 -1.35
N PRO A 107 -1.60 -8.09 -2.35
CA PRO A 107 -2.77 -8.84 -2.79
C PRO A 107 -3.35 -9.68 -1.66
N ASN A 108 -4.66 -9.70 -1.55
CA ASN A 108 -5.34 -10.60 -0.64
C ASN A 108 -5.44 -12.01 -1.26
N SER A 109 -5.23 -13.07 -0.47
CA SER A 109 -5.34 -14.45 -0.94
C SER A 109 -6.76 -14.93 -1.21
N GLN A 110 -7.76 -14.09 -0.94
CA GLN A 110 -9.20 -14.31 -1.09
C GLN A 110 -9.78 -15.45 -0.21
N ASN A 111 -11.09 -15.61 -0.26
CA ASN A 111 -11.77 -16.68 0.47
C ASN A 111 -11.26 -18.05 0.00
N GLU A 112 -11.17 -18.99 0.95
CA GLU A 112 -10.68 -20.33 0.70
C GLU A 112 -9.28 -20.38 0.07
N LEU A 113 -8.51 -19.28 0.23
CA LEU A 113 -7.14 -19.14 -0.29
C LEU A 113 -7.02 -19.28 -1.82
N ALA A 114 -8.09 -18.91 -2.57
CA ALA A 114 -8.16 -19.08 -4.02
C ALA A 114 -7.01 -18.39 -4.79
N ARG A 115 -6.44 -17.32 -4.25
CA ARG A 115 -5.28 -16.60 -4.83
C ARG A 115 -3.96 -16.84 -4.06
N LEU A 116 -3.90 -17.84 -3.18
CA LEU A 116 -2.70 -18.06 -2.38
C LEU A 116 -1.43 -18.31 -3.22
N PRO A 117 -1.43 -19.13 -4.31
CA PRO A 117 -0.24 -19.30 -5.14
C PRO A 117 0.27 -17.98 -5.74
N TYR A 118 -0.65 -17.15 -6.26
CA TYR A 118 -0.30 -15.82 -6.75
C TYR A 118 0.25 -14.92 -5.64
N ARG A 119 -0.38 -14.94 -4.46
CA ARG A 119 0.07 -14.16 -3.30
C ARG A 119 1.48 -14.56 -2.87
N MET A 120 1.80 -15.85 -2.86
CA MET A 120 3.13 -16.35 -2.51
C MET A 120 4.19 -15.86 -3.51
N GLN A 121 3.91 -15.99 -4.82
CA GLN A 121 4.82 -15.49 -5.87
C GLN A 121 5.01 -13.97 -5.74
N TRP A 122 3.94 -13.24 -5.50
CA TRP A 122 3.99 -11.79 -5.31
C TRP A 122 4.89 -11.39 -4.14
N GLU A 123 4.88 -12.14 -3.02
CA GLU A 123 5.74 -11.88 -1.86
C GLU A 123 7.23 -12.09 -2.18
N GLU A 124 7.55 -13.16 -2.89
CA GLU A 124 8.94 -13.44 -3.31
C GLU A 124 9.45 -12.32 -4.22
N ASP A 125 8.66 -11.91 -5.19
CA ASP A 125 9.00 -10.87 -6.13
C ASP A 125 9.10 -9.49 -5.45
N PHE A 126 8.20 -9.19 -4.52
CA PHE A 126 8.24 -7.95 -3.74
C PHE A 126 9.45 -7.91 -2.81
N LEU A 127 9.78 -9.02 -2.15
CA LEU A 127 10.99 -9.12 -1.34
C LEU A 127 12.26 -8.90 -2.18
N ALA A 128 12.32 -9.51 -3.36
CA ALA A 128 13.45 -9.31 -4.29
C ALA A 128 13.55 -7.84 -4.75
N PHE A 129 12.41 -7.20 -4.99
CA PHE A 129 12.34 -5.77 -5.31
C PHE A 129 12.88 -4.90 -4.17
N LEU A 130 12.43 -5.12 -2.94
CA LEU A 130 12.88 -4.36 -1.77
C LEU A 130 14.37 -4.54 -1.51
N LYS A 131 14.91 -5.77 -1.65
CA LYS A 131 16.34 -6.02 -1.50
C LYS A 131 17.18 -5.25 -2.50
N ARG A 132 16.75 -5.16 -3.77
CA ARG A 132 17.47 -4.35 -4.77
C ARG A 132 17.51 -2.87 -4.42
N LEU A 133 16.45 -2.33 -3.82
CA LEU A 133 16.45 -0.94 -3.34
C LEU A 133 17.41 -0.77 -2.15
N ASP A 134 17.38 -1.72 -1.22
CA ASP A 134 18.18 -1.68 0.02
C ASP A 134 19.70 -1.82 -0.23
N GLU A 135 20.08 -2.45 -1.34
CA GLU A 135 21.48 -2.46 -1.79
C GLU A 135 22.01 -1.05 -2.12
N VAL A 136 21.13 -0.11 -2.43
CA VAL A 136 21.52 1.27 -2.81
C VAL A 136 21.42 2.22 -1.62
N LYS A 137 20.29 2.21 -0.91
CA LYS A 137 20.03 3.04 0.28
C LYS A 137 18.91 2.44 1.13
N PRO A 138 18.79 2.83 2.42
CA PRO A 138 17.73 2.34 3.31
C PRO A 138 16.33 2.46 2.72
N VAL A 139 15.48 1.47 2.99
CA VAL A 139 14.10 1.41 2.54
C VAL A 139 13.13 1.51 3.70
N ILE A 140 12.23 2.49 3.66
CA ILE A 140 11.09 2.60 4.57
C ILE A 140 9.88 2.00 3.85
N VAL A 141 9.35 0.89 4.37
CA VAL A 141 8.16 0.23 3.82
C VAL A 141 6.98 0.47 4.74
N CYS A 142 5.86 0.87 4.18
CA CYS A 142 4.59 0.96 4.89
C CYS A 142 3.43 0.47 4.02
N GLY A 143 2.31 0.14 4.64
CA GLY A 143 1.12 -0.24 3.87
C GLY A 143 0.24 -1.26 4.57
N ASP A 144 -0.64 -1.86 3.79
CA ASP A 144 -1.48 -2.97 4.22
C ASP A 144 -0.90 -4.27 3.66
N LEU A 145 -0.30 -5.06 4.53
CA LEU A 145 0.35 -6.32 4.17
C LEU A 145 -0.62 -7.50 4.04
N ASN A 146 -1.91 -7.30 4.36
CA ASN A 146 -2.94 -8.35 4.28
C ASN A 146 -2.52 -9.68 4.95
N VAL A 147 -1.75 -9.58 6.05
CA VAL A 147 -1.29 -10.73 6.83
C VAL A 147 -1.21 -10.34 8.31
N ALA A 148 -1.69 -11.22 9.17
CA ALA A 148 -1.46 -11.16 10.61
C ALA A 148 -0.27 -12.06 10.97
N HIS A 149 0.62 -11.59 11.81
CA HIS A 149 1.79 -12.34 12.25
C HIS A 149 1.44 -13.27 13.41
N GLU A 150 0.70 -12.78 14.39
CA GLU A 150 0.33 -13.47 15.62
C GLU A 150 -1.18 -13.62 15.78
N GLU A 151 -1.62 -14.58 16.60
CA GLU A 151 -3.06 -14.75 16.91
C GLU A 151 -3.68 -13.52 17.56
N ILE A 152 -2.90 -12.72 18.30
CA ILE A 152 -3.35 -11.48 18.94
C ILE A 152 -3.76 -10.41 17.93
N ASP A 153 -3.23 -10.47 16.72
CA ASP A 153 -3.52 -9.52 15.63
C ASP A 153 -4.89 -9.76 14.99
N LEU A 154 -5.59 -10.83 15.39
CA LEU A 154 -6.88 -11.22 14.83
C LEU A 154 -7.97 -11.26 15.88
N LYS A 155 -9.17 -10.78 15.51
CA LYS A 155 -10.35 -10.87 16.39
C LYS A 155 -10.78 -12.31 16.69
N ASN A 156 -10.67 -13.24 15.73
CA ASN A 156 -11.10 -14.63 15.83
C ASN A 156 -10.06 -15.58 15.20
N PRO A 157 -8.87 -15.77 15.80
CA PRO A 157 -7.76 -16.50 15.17
C PRO A 157 -8.10 -17.95 14.86
N LYS A 158 -8.82 -18.66 15.77
CA LYS A 158 -9.15 -20.07 15.61
C LYS A 158 -9.99 -20.38 14.37
N THR A 159 -10.88 -19.47 13.97
CA THR A 159 -11.76 -19.64 12.81
C THR A 159 -11.13 -19.12 11.52
N ASN A 160 -10.01 -18.39 11.61
CA ASN A 160 -9.39 -17.70 10.47
C ASN A 160 -8.16 -18.43 9.89
N ARG A 161 -7.73 -19.56 10.45
CA ARG A 161 -6.52 -20.29 10.00
C ARG A 161 -6.54 -20.76 8.52
N LYS A 162 -7.72 -20.82 7.90
CA LYS A 162 -7.92 -21.15 6.48
C LYS A 162 -8.42 -19.97 5.66
N ASN A 163 -8.48 -18.79 6.27
CA ASN A 163 -8.91 -17.56 5.59
C ASN A 163 -7.72 -16.73 5.14
N ALA A 164 -7.99 -15.82 4.22
CA ALA A 164 -7.02 -14.83 3.79
C ALA A 164 -6.41 -14.07 4.98
N GLY A 165 -5.09 -13.83 4.94
CA GLY A 165 -4.37 -13.04 5.93
C GLY A 165 -3.89 -13.80 7.18
N PHE A 166 -4.23 -15.09 7.36
CA PHE A 166 -3.71 -15.90 8.47
C PHE A 166 -3.48 -17.37 8.08
N SER A 167 -2.75 -17.58 7.00
CA SER A 167 -2.26 -18.93 6.65
C SER A 167 -0.82 -19.11 7.13
N LEU A 168 -0.46 -20.31 7.54
CA LEU A 168 0.93 -20.65 7.94
C LEU A 168 1.94 -20.29 6.84
N SER A 169 1.55 -20.42 5.58
CA SER A 169 2.40 -20.08 4.44
C SER A 169 2.77 -18.58 4.37
N LEU A 170 1.85 -17.69 4.77
CA LEU A 170 2.08 -16.24 4.77
C LEU A 170 2.78 -15.75 6.03
N ILE A 171 2.53 -16.38 7.18
CA ILE A 171 3.14 -16.00 8.47
C ILE A 171 4.66 -16.14 8.44
N HIS A 172 5.19 -17.08 7.66
CA HIS A 172 6.62 -17.39 7.61
C HIS A 172 7.40 -16.67 6.49
N ILE A 173 6.72 -15.85 5.73
CA ILE A 173 7.39 -15.00 4.71
C ILE A 173 7.94 -13.75 5.38
#